data_8f25720937f1e3400913d6c1342ce886
#
_entry.id   8f25720937f1e3400913d6c1342ce886
#
_cell.length_a   1.000
_cell.length_b   1.000
_cell.length_c   1.000
_cell.angle_alpha   90.00
_cell.angle_beta   90.00
_cell.angle_gamma   90.00
#
_symmetry.space_group_name_H-M   'P 1'
#
loop_
_entity.id
_entity.type
_entity.pdbx_description
1 polymer ?
#
loop_
_entity_poly.entity_id
_entity_poly.type
_entity_poly.pdbx_seq_one_letter_code
_entity_poly.pdbx_strand_id
1 'polypeptide(L)'
;MCIRDSLLTDHIFYKSIIIIVDESEDGYTGFILNKPGGYFFIRNEKKFNGLKYQFNFGGPVSKSTFFITENIEFNTINDFLSWGDNVELIFEKIENGSISKDKVLFFQGYSGWSKTQLENEIANKFWINQDLEYDILSLTKKNSWKTLIKKLGGQYKVWYNSPDDITLN
;
A
#
# COMPACT_ATOMS: atom_id res chain seq x y z
N MET A 1 5.77 8.19 2.15
CA MET A 1 4.40 7.92 1.64
C MET A 1 4.04 8.93 0.56
N CYS A 2 3.46 8.46 -0.52
CA CYS A 2 3.04 9.30 -1.66
C CYS A 2 1.52 9.28 -1.82
N ILE A 3 0.90 10.45 -1.98
CA ILE A 3 -0.55 10.61 -2.17
C ILE A 3 -0.78 11.13 -3.58
N ARG A 4 -1.55 10.39 -4.40
CA ARG A 4 -1.80 10.71 -5.81
C ARG A 4 -2.70 11.92 -5.96
N ASP A 5 -2.36 12.79 -6.92
CA ASP A 5 -3.24 13.85 -7.40
C ASP A 5 -4.52 13.27 -8.03
N SER A 6 -5.65 13.89 -7.73
CA SER A 6 -6.96 13.51 -8.28
C SER A 6 -7.26 14.12 -9.65
N LEU A 7 -6.44 15.01 -10.13
CA LEU A 7 -6.58 15.60 -11.48
C LEU A 7 -6.00 14.68 -12.57
N LEU A 8 -5.19 13.71 -12.18
CA LEU A 8 -4.60 12.73 -13.08
C LEU A 8 -5.50 11.51 -13.17
N THR A 9 -6.00 11.23 -14.36
CA THR A 9 -7.01 10.20 -14.65
C THR A 9 -6.43 8.81 -14.93
N ASP A 10 -5.25 8.51 -14.40
CA ASP A 10 -4.68 7.19 -14.41
C ASP A 10 -5.52 6.23 -13.55
N HIS A 11 -6.19 5.27 -14.19
CA HIS A 11 -7.11 4.34 -13.53
C HIS A 11 -6.47 3.54 -12.39
N ILE A 12 -5.18 3.23 -12.49
CA ILE A 12 -4.49 2.41 -11.50
C ILE A 12 -4.18 3.23 -10.24
N PHE A 13 -3.66 4.43 -10.42
CA PHE A 13 -3.20 5.25 -9.31
C PHE A 13 -4.17 6.35 -8.87
N TYR A 14 -5.29 6.51 -9.55
CA TYR A 14 -6.30 7.52 -9.19
C TYR A 14 -6.68 7.44 -7.71
N LYS A 15 -6.52 8.56 -7.00
CA LYS A 15 -6.77 8.67 -5.55
C LYS A 15 -6.06 7.59 -4.69
N SER A 16 -4.87 7.18 -5.10
CA SER A 16 -4.09 6.20 -4.36
C SER A 16 -3.25 6.85 -3.26
N ILE A 17 -3.03 6.07 -2.21
CA ILE A 17 -2.04 6.27 -1.18
C ILE A 17 -1.01 5.16 -1.33
N ILE A 18 0.26 5.50 -1.50
CA ILE A 18 1.33 4.53 -1.67
C ILE A 18 2.33 4.66 -0.54
N ILE A 19 2.68 3.56 0.06
CA ILE A 19 3.86 3.46 0.93
C ILE A 19 5.04 3.02 0.10
N ILE A 20 6.14 3.78 0.13
CA ILE A 20 7.42 3.33 -0.42
C ILE A 20 8.06 2.43 0.62
N VAL A 21 8.42 1.23 0.24
CA VAL A 21 8.96 0.20 1.13
C VAL A 21 10.41 -0.11 0.86
N ASP A 22 10.89 0.22 -0.33
CA ASP A 22 12.28 -0.01 -0.73
C ASP A 22 12.76 1.09 -1.68
N GLU A 23 14.01 1.49 -1.49
CA GLU A 23 14.77 2.36 -2.38
C GLU A 23 16.10 1.69 -2.69
N SER A 24 16.36 1.46 -3.97
CA SER A 24 17.58 0.85 -4.48
C SER A 24 18.22 1.70 -5.58
N GLU A 25 19.35 1.26 -6.12
CA GLU A 25 19.95 1.90 -7.30
C GLU A 25 19.04 1.84 -8.52
N ASP A 26 18.22 0.78 -8.64
CA ASP A 26 17.27 0.57 -9.75
C ASP A 26 16.01 1.41 -9.63
N GLY A 27 15.65 1.91 -8.44
CA GLY A 27 14.48 2.76 -8.22
C GLY A 27 13.75 2.51 -6.91
N TYR A 28 12.44 2.69 -6.95
CA TYR A 28 11.55 2.62 -5.79
C TYR A 28 10.51 1.53 -5.94
N THR A 29 10.27 0.82 -4.85
CA THR A 29 9.17 -0.15 -4.72
C THR A 29 8.16 0.36 -3.70
N GLY A 30 6.88 0.24 -4.01
CA GLY A 30 5.81 0.65 -3.10
C GLY A 30 4.55 -0.18 -3.24
N PHE A 31 3.66 -0.06 -2.24
CA PHE A 31 2.36 -0.70 -2.23
C PHE A 31 1.23 0.32 -2.12
N ILE A 32 0.19 0.14 -2.93
CA ILE A 32 -1.05 0.92 -2.82
C ILE A 32 -1.81 0.44 -1.58
N LEU A 33 -2.05 1.33 -0.63
CA LEU A 33 -2.68 1.00 0.65
C LEU A 33 -4.20 0.94 0.57
N ASN A 34 -4.82 1.86 -0.15
CA ASN A 34 -6.26 2.13 -0.08
C ASN A 34 -7.08 1.53 -1.24
N LYS A 35 -6.56 0.54 -1.93
CA LYS A 35 -7.32 -0.23 -2.94
C LYS A 35 -7.55 -1.64 -2.43
N PRO A 36 -8.72 -1.92 -1.83
CA PRO A 36 -9.03 -3.27 -1.39
C PRO A 36 -9.05 -4.20 -2.60
N GLY A 37 -8.33 -5.31 -2.49
CA GLY A 37 -8.32 -6.41 -3.44
C GLY A 37 -9.40 -7.43 -3.09
N GLY A 38 -9.11 -8.68 -3.33
CA GLY A 38 -9.97 -9.80 -3.00
C GLY A 38 -9.59 -10.46 -1.68
N TYR A 39 -9.94 -11.74 -1.65
CA TYR A 39 -9.58 -12.64 -0.56
C TYR A 39 -8.86 -13.84 -1.14
N PHE A 40 -7.86 -14.33 -0.45
CA PHE A 40 -7.29 -15.63 -0.74
C PHE A 40 -7.51 -16.59 0.42
N PHE A 41 -7.62 -17.86 0.08
CA PHE A 41 -7.73 -18.94 1.05
C PHE A 41 -6.45 -19.74 0.97
N ILE A 42 -5.83 -19.95 2.12
CA ILE A 42 -4.70 -20.87 2.17
C ILE A 42 -5.23 -22.28 2.05
N ARG A 43 -4.92 -22.92 0.94
CA ARG A 43 -5.24 -24.33 0.67
C ARG A 43 -4.10 -25.24 1.08
N ASN A 44 -3.41 -24.98 2.15
CA ASN A 44 -2.37 -25.91 2.53
C ASN A 44 -2.88 -26.98 3.49
N GLU A 45 -2.57 -28.18 3.16
CA GLU A 45 -3.28 -29.44 3.41
C GLU A 45 -3.42 -29.89 4.85
N LYS A 46 -2.83 -29.25 5.86
CA LYS A 46 -2.97 -29.66 7.27
C LYS A 46 -2.88 -28.57 8.33
N LYS A 47 -2.28 -27.42 8.03
CA LYS A 47 -2.02 -26.37 9.04
C LYS A 47 -2.91 -25.13 8.93
N PHE A 48 -3.34 -24.74 7.71
CA PHE A 48 -4.00 -23.45 7.47
C PHE A 48 -5.46 -23.59 7.04
N ASN A 49 -6.13 -24.62 7.49
CA ASN A 49 -7.45 -25.02 7.02
C ASN A 49 -8.49 -23.90 7.18
N GLY A 50 -8.84 -23.25 6.07
CA GLY A 50 -9.97 -22.33 5.99
C GLY A 50 -9.71 -20.90 6.44
N LEU A 51 -8.47 -20.50 6.73
CA LEU A 51 -8.17 -19.11 7.06
C LEU A 51 -8.31 -18.24 5.82
N LYS A 52 -9.21 -17.28 5.93
CA LYS A 52 -9.46 -16.26 4.91
C LYS A 52 -8.64 -15.02 5.22
N TYR A 53 -7.83 -14.60 4.25
CA TYR A 53 -7.05 -13.37 4.33
C TYR A 53 -7.53 -12.40 3.27
N GLN A 54 -7.71 -11.15 3.66
CA GLN A 54 -7.94 -10.06 2.73
C GLN A 54 -6.59 -9.53 2.24
N PHE A 55 -6.49 -9.23 0.96
CA PHE A 55 -5.34 -8.53 0.41
C PHE A 55 -5.79 -7.22 -0.22
N ASN A 56 -4.87 -6.26 -0.29
CA ASN A 56 -5.01 -5.03 -1.06
C ASN A 56 -4.33 -5.21 -2.42
N PHE A 57 -4.78 -4.48 -3.41
CA PHE A 57 -4.08 -4.38 -4.68
C PHE A 57 -2.85 -3.47 -4.47
N GLY A 58 -1.66 -4.07 -4.44
CA GLY A 58 -0.39 -3.37 -4.18
C GLY A 58 0.15 -2.61 -5.39
N GLY A 59 -0.23 -3.03 -6.60
CA GLY A 59 0.19 -2.39 -7.85
C GLY A 59 0.19 -3.32 -9.04
N PRO A 60 0.49 -2.79 -10.25
CA PRO A 60 0.37 -3.52 -11.51
C PRO A 60 1.53 -4.48 -11.79
N VAL A 61 2.63 -4.36 -11.05
CA VAL A 61 3.81 -5.18 -11.28
C VAL A 61 3.68 -6.49 -10.50
N SER A 62 3.91 -7.62 -11.17
CA SER A 62 3.81 -8.96 -10.60
C SER A 62 2.38 -9.36 -10.15
N LYS A 63 2.20 -10.67 -9.95
CA LYS A 63 1.02 -11.27 -9.31
C LYS A 63 1.37 -11.93 -7.98
N SER A 64 2.61 -11.81 -7.55
CA SER A 64 3.08 -12.34 -6.27
C SER A 64 2.41 -11.64 -5.10
N THR A 65 2.39 -12.32 -3.97
CA THR A 65 1.85 -11.77 -2.73
C THR A 65 2.99 -11.26 -1.88
N PHE A 66 2.79 -10.09 -1.30
CA PHE A 66 3.71 -9.40 -0.39
C PHE A 66 2.97 -9.09 0.90
N PHE A 67 3.72 -8.72 1.94
CA PHE A 67 3.14 -8.28 3.19
C PHE A 67 3.92 -7.12 3.82
N ILE A 68 3.22 -6.36 4.67
CA ILE A 68 3.80 -5.42 5.63
C ILE A 68 3.39 -5.85 7.03
N THR A 69 4.30 -5.77 7.98
CA THR A 69 4.05 -6.11 9.39
C THR A 69 4.82 -5.17 10.32
N GLU A 70 4.40 -5.12 11.57
CA GLU A 70 5.11 -4.42 12.66
C GLU A 70 6.32 -5.23 13.20
N ASN A 71 6.65 -6.35 12.62
CA ASN A 71 7.79 -7.17 13.02
C ASN A 71 9.03 -6.82 12.20
N ILE A 72 10.12 -6.44 12.86
CA ILE A 72 11.37 -5.97 12.26
C ILE A 72 12.30 -7.08 11.73
N GLU A 73 11.88 -8.34 11.71
CA GLU A 73 12.70 -9.47 11.22
C GLU A 73 12.78 -9.57 9.69
N PHE A 74 12.08 -8.69 8.97
CA PHE A 74 12.02 -8.65 7.51
C PHE A 74 12.71 -7.39 6.97
N ASN A 75 12.53 -7.09 5.68
CA ASN A 75 13.10 -5.88 5.09
C ASN A 75 12.51 -4.63 5.77
N THR A 76 13.35 -3.84 6.38
CA THR A 76 12.94 -2.69 7.19
C THR A 76 12.42 -1.56 6.32
N ILE A 77 11.25 -1.03 6.65
CA ILE A 77 10.69 0.20 6.09
C ILE A 77 11.06 1.39 6.98
N ASN A 78 10.90 1.22 8.28
CA ASN A 78 11.27 2.19 9.34
C ASN A 78 11.43 1.44 10.67
N ASP A 79 11.58 2.17 11.78
CA ASP A 79 11.80 1.58 13.12
C ASP A 79 10.68 0.63 13.59
N PHE A 80 9.51 0.66 12.96
CA PHE A 80 8.31 -0.07 13.40
C PHE A 80 7.73 -1.01 12.34
N LEU A 81 8.09 -0.85 11.08
CA LEU A 81 7.49 -1.57 9.96
C LEU A 81 8.54 -2.26 9.12
N SER A 82 8.21 -3.45 8.69
CA SER A 82 8.97 -4.21 7.71
C SER A 82 8.06 -4.83 6.65
N TRP A 83 8.63 -5.29 5.56
CA TRP A 83 7.94 -5.92 4.45
C TRP A 83 8.66 -7.17 3.96
N GLY A 84 7.96 -8.02 3.23
CA GLY A 84 8.54 -9.21 2.64
C GLY A 84 7.62 -9.89 1.64
N ASP A 85 8.15 -10.94 1.02
CA ASP A 85 7.49 -11.80 0.03
C ASP A 85 7.42 -13.27 0.46
N ASN A 86 8.10 -13.63 1.55
CA ASN A 86 8.03 -15.00 2.09
C ASN A 86 6.73 -15.19 2.88
N VAL A 87 5.66 -15.44 2.14
CA VAL A 87 4.29 -15.54 2.68
C VAL A 87 4.11 -16.77 3.56
N GLU A 88 4.82 -17.86 3.28
CA GLU A 88 4.80 -19.07 4.10
C GLU A 88 5.33 -18.77 5.51
N LEU A 89 6.45 -18.08 5.61
CA LEU A 89 7.05 -17.72 6.89
C LEU A 89 6.14 -16.81 7.71
N ILE A 90 5.50 -15.79 7.10
CA ILE A 90 4.59 -14.92 7.84
C ILE A 90 3.36 -15.68 8.35
N PHE A 91 2.85 -16.64 7.59
CA PHE A 91 1.75 -17.48 8.05
C PHE A 91 2.16 -18.39 9.21
N GLU A 92 3.34 -18.99 9.17
CA GLU A 92 3.86 -19.77 10.31
C GLU A 92 3.97 -18.92 11.58
N LYS A 93 4.42 -17.67 11.45
CA LYS A 93 4.50 -16.72 12.57
C LYS A 93 3.13 -16.29 13.10
N ILE A 94 2.12 -16.20 12.25
CA ILE A 94 0.75 -15.93 12.67
C ILE A 94 0.17 -17.14 13.40
N GLU A 95 0.39 -18.35 12.90
CA GLU A 95 -0.15 -19.56 13.52
C GLU A 95 0.44 -19.89 14.88
N ASN A 96 1.75 -19.69 15.02
CA ASN A 96 2.42 -19.93 16.31
C ASN A 96 2.24 -18.77 17.30
N GLY A 97 1.51 -17.71 16.91
CA GLY A 97 1.21 -16.57 17.77
C GLY A 97 2.35 -15.56 17.92
N SER A 98 3.46 -15.72 17.18
CA SER A 98 4.58 -14.76 17.20
C SER A 98 4.21 -13.41 16.60
N ILE A 99 3.27 -13.41 15.66
CA ILE A 99 2.74 -12.20 15.03
C ILE A 99 1.21 -12.26 15.06
N SER A 100 0.57 -11.18 15.47
CA SER A 100 -0.88 -11.08 15.42
C SER A 100 -1.35 -10.81 13.99
N LYS A 101 -2.39 -11.54 13.54
CA LYS A 101 -2.93 -11.44 12.18
C LYS A 101 -3.38 -10.02 11.82
N ASP A 102 -3.91 -9.28 12.77
CA ASP A 102 -4.37 -7.90 12.59
C ASP A 102 -3.22 -6.89 12.43
N LYS A 103 -1.96 -7.33 12.66
CA LYS A 103 -0.74 -6.57 12.46
C LYS A 103 -0.06 -6.87 11.11
N VAL A 104 -0.73 -7.61 10.23
CA VAL A 104 -0.20 -7.96 8.91
C VAL A 104 -1.14 -7.49 7.81
N LEU A 105 -0.60 -6.72 6.88
CA LEU A 105 -1.27 -6.32 5.65
C LEU A 105 -0.72 -7.13 4.49
N PHE A 106 -1.60 -7.75 3.70
CA PHE A 106 -1.22 -8.47 2.49
C PHE A 106 -1.53 -7.66 1.24
N PHE A 107 -0.65 -7.79 0.25
CA PHE A 107 -0.73 -7.10 -1.04
C PHE A 107 -0.55 -8.07 -2.18
N GLN A 108 -1.35 -7.92 -3.24
CA GLN A 108 -1.09 -8.59 -4.51
C GLN A 108 -0.43 -7.61 -5.47
N GLY A 109 0.76 -7.97 -5.96
CA GLY A 109 1.58 -7.11 -6.78
C GLY A 109 2.19 -5.94 -6.02
N TYR A 110 2.94 -5.13 -6.73
CA TYR A 110 3.57 -3.91 -6.22
C TYR A 110 3.59 -2.83 -7.30
N SER A 111 3.93 -1.62 -6.90
CA SER A 111 4.18 -0.49 -7.79
C SER A 111 5.67 -0.19 -7.83
N GLY A 112 6.23 -0.03 -9.03
CA GLY A 112 7.65 0.24 -9.23
C GLY A 112 7.87 1.50 -10.04
N TRP A 113 8.88 2.26 -9.69
CA TRP A 113 9.35 3.45 -10.41
C TRP A 113 10.85 3.40 -10.58
N SER A 114 11.38 3.85 -11.72
CA SER A 114 12.77 4.24 -11.77
C SER A 114 13.00 5.47 -10.87
N LYS A 115 14.24 5.68 -10.43
CA LYS A 115 14.58 6.78 -9.53
C LYS A 115 14.16 8.13 -10.12
N THR A 116 14.59 8.39 -11.35
CA THR A 116 14.24 9.60 -12.10
C THR A 116 12.74 9.74 -12.35
N GLN A 117 12.00 8.65 -12.53
CA GLN A 117 10.55 8.71 -12.76
C GLN A 117 9.82 9.23 -11.52
N LEU A 118 10.02 8.64 -10.35
CA LEU A 118 9.31 9.07 -9.14
C LEU A 118 9.69 10.49 -8.74
N GLU A 119 10.98 10.84 -8.82
CA GLU A 119 11.47 12.19 -8.53
C GLU A 119 10.81 13.23 -9.44
N ASN A 120 10.72 12.95 -10.74
CA ASN A 120 10.05 13.83 -11.70
C ASN A 120 8.54 13.92 -11.42
N GLU A 121 7.87 12.82 -11.10
CA GLU A 121 6.45 12.82 -10.77
C GLU A 121 6.15 13.63 -9.50
N ILE A 122 7.03 13.59 -8.50
CA ILE A 122 6.94 14.41 -7.28
C ILE A 122 7.21 15.88 -7.62
N ALA A 123 8.27 16.19 -8.39
CA ALA A 123 8.61 17.56 -8.80
C ALA A 123 7.48 18.23 -9.61
N ASN A 124 6.79 17.45 -10.44
CA ASN A 124 5.62 17.90 -11.20
C ASN A 124 4.30 17.90 -10.38
N LYS A 125 4.38 17.63 -9.08
CA LYS A 125 3.23 17.58 -8.14
C LYS A 125 2.17 16.53 -8.49
N PHE A 126 2.56 15.46 -9.20
CA PHE A 126 1.70 14.31 -9.43
C PHE A 126 1.48 13.49 -8.16
N TRP A 127 2.39 13.63 -7.21
CA TRP A 127 2.36 13.05 -5.88
C TRP A 127 2.65 14.11 -4.82
N ILE A 128 1.92 14.02 -3.72
CA ILE A 128 2.29 14.70 -2.47
C ILE A 128 3.15 13.73 -1.68
N ASN A 129 4.41 14.08 -1.45
CA ASN A 129 5.28 13.32 -0.55
C ASN A 129 5.00 13.72 0.90
N GLN A 130 4.80 12.74 1.78
CA GLN A 130 4.53 12.91 3.20
C GLN A 130 5.28 11.85 4.00
N ASP A 131 5.75 12.21 5.19
CA ASP A 131 6.24 11.23 6.14
C ASP A 131 5.12 10.33 6.63
N LEU A 132 5.46 9.10 7.01
CA LEU A 132 4.48 8.13 7.52
C LEU A 132 4.23 8.38 9.01
N GLU A 133 3.39 9.36 9.32
CA GLU A 133 2.96 9.69 10.67
C GLU A 133 1.63 9.04 11.08
N TYR A 134 1.14 8.11 10.25
CA TYR A 134 -0.19 7.51 10.41
C TYR A 134 -0.08 6.02 10.71
N ASP A 135 -1.06 5.52 11.46
CA ASP A 135 -1.32 4.09 11.52
C ASP A 135 -1.65 3.57 10.11
N ILE A 136 -0.79 2.70 9.60
CA ILE A 136 -0.88 2.14 8.25
C ILE A 136 -2.22 1.41 8.03
N LEU A 137 -2.77 0.77 9.06
CA LEU A 137 -4.06 0.08 8.98
C LEU A 137 -5.20 1.06 8.71
N SER A 138 -5.13 2.26 9.26
CA SER A 138 -6.13 3.30 9.01
C SER A 138 -6.16 3.76 7.55
N LEU A 139 -5.02 3.66 6.86
CA LEU A 139 -4.84 4.07 5.46
C LEU A 139 -5.38 3.07 4.44
N THR A 140 -5.68 1.83 4.84
CA THR A 140 -6.21 0.80 3.93
C THR A 140 -7.70 0.98 3.61
N LYS A 141 -8.40 1.87 4.29
CA LYS A 141 -9.83 2.11 4.10
C LYS A 141 -10.07 2.89 2.80
N LYS A 142 -11.15 2.56 2.09
CA LYS A 142 -11.54 3.19 0.82
C LYS A 142 -11.57 4.73 0.88
N ASN A 143 -11.97 5.32 2.00
CA ASN A 143 -12.10 6.78 2.16
C ASN A 143 -10.84 7.45 2.74
N SER A 144 -9.76 6.71 2.99
CA SER A 144 -8.54 7.24 3.62
C SER A 144 -7.91 8.37 2.80
N TRP A 145 -7.91 8.26 1.47
CA TRP A 145 -7.40 9.32 0.60
C TRP A 145 -8.13 10.65 0.83
N LYS A 146 -9.48 10.64 0.82
CA LYS A 146 -10.28 11.86 1.10
C LYS A 146 -10.00 12.41 2.49
N THR A 147 -9.85 11.53 3.48
CA THR A 147 -9.55 11.93 4.86
C THR A 147 -8.19 12.63 4.94
N LEU A 148 -7.16 12.09 4.27
CA LEU A 148 -5.83 12.71 4.23
C LEU A 148 -5.86 14.07 3.50
N ILE A 149 -6.47 14.14 2.33
CA ILE A 149 -6.57 15.38 1.56
C ILE A 149 -7.32 16.46 2.36
N LYS A 150 -8.37 16.10 3.07
CA LYS A 150 -9.10 17.01 3.97
C LYS A 150 -8.18 17.54 5.09
N LYS A 151 -7.35 16.68 5.66
CA LYS A 151 -6.41 17.03 6.75
C LYS A 151 -5.30 17.94 6.26
N LEU A 152 -4.79 17.71 5.05
CA LEU A 152 -3.80 18.59 4.40
C LEU A 152 -4.35 19.99 4.14
N GLY A 153 -5.64 20.11 3.80
CA GLY A 153 -6.31 21.41 3.62
C GLY A 153 -5.70 22.28 2.52
N GLY A 154 -5.77 23.63 2.71
CA GLY A 154 -5.10 24.58 1.83
C GLY A 154 -5.45 24.40 0.34
N GLN A 155 -4.41 24.36 -0.49
CA GLN A 155 -4.52 24.17 -1.95
C GLN A 155 -5.13 22.82 -2.37
N TYR A 156 -5.11 21.81 -1.51
CA TYR A 156 -5.62 20.45 -1.80
C TYR A 156 -7.15 20.34 -1.67
N LYS A 157 -7.85 21.41 -1.25
CA LYS A 157 -9.32 21.42 -1.20
C LYS A 157 -9.98 21.12 -2.55
N VAL A 158 -9.34 21.51 -3.65
CA VAL A 158 -9.83 21.23 -5.01
C VAL A 158 -9.88 19.71 -5.24
N TRP A 159 -8.87 18.98 -4.77
CA TRP A 159 -8.80 17.53 -4.91
C TRP A 159 -9.89 16.81 -4.12
N TYR A 160 -10.21 17.32 -2.93
CA TYR A 160 -11.27 16.74 -2.09
C TYR A 160 -12.63 16.65 -2.80
N ASN A 161 -12.94 17.66 -3.61
CA ASN A 161 -14.21 17.76 -4.35
C ASN A 161 -14.21 17.01 -5.69
N SER A 162 -13.11 16.41 -6.09
CA SER A 162 -13.06 15.63 -7.34
C SER A 162 -13.98 14.42 -7.28
N PRO A 163 -14.65 14.05 -8.39
CA PRO A 163 -15.50 12.86 -8.47
C PRO A 163 -14.79 11.61 -7.99
N ASP A 164 -15.54 10.63 -7.46
CA ASP A 164 -14.98 9.31 -7.11
C ASP A 164 -14.83 8.41 -8.35
N ASP A 165 -15.58 8.71 -9.40
CA ASP A 165 -15.54 8.02 -10.68
C ASP A 165 -14.82 8.90 -11.73
N ILE A 166 -13.76 8.36 -12.33
CA ILE A 166 -12.97 9.03 -13.37
C ILE A 166 -13.80 9.31 -14.62
N THR A 167 -14.82 8.49 -14.91
CA THR A 167 -15.67 8.63 -16.09
C THR A 167 -16.61 9.85 -16.02
N LEU A 168 -16.68 10.51 -14.87
CA LEU A 168 -17.52 11.69 -14.63
C LEU A 168 -16.76 13.03 -14.79
N ASN A 169 -15.52 13.01 -15.26
CA ASN A 169 -14.71 14.20 -15.54
C ASN A 169 -14.78 14.60 -17.01
#